data_5601689a6dd9584159a3368144718c0d
#
_entry.id   5601689a6dd9584159a3368144718c0d
#
_cell.length_a   1.000
_cell.length_b   1.000
_cell.length_c   1.000
_cell.angle_alpha   90.00
_cell.angle_beta   90.00
_cell.angle_gamma   90.00
#
_symmetry.space_group_name_H-M   'P 1'
#
loop_
_entity.id
_entity.type
_entity.pdbx_description
1 polymer ?
#
loop_
_entity_poly.entity_id
_entity_poly.type
_entity_poly.pdbx_seq_one_letter_code
_entity_poly.pdbx_strand_id
1 'polypeptide(L)'
;MDAVVTYRTRPNVYRWLSHGGLASAQLREKFQRRVDRMTKPSDERSEVQFVVEREGHVIGDCGFAITRAWTKDDAPTPHLVARIHYALDDAVAGQGIGTEVVRALVDHAFSLPDVHRVQADVFAGNVASGRVLEKLRFRREGYFVDDGVIDGAFVDACLYSLLRREWEAPDHPA
;
A
#
# COMPACT_ATOMS: atom_id res chain seq x y z
N MET A 1 -5.26 4.37 -17.42
CA MET A 1 -3.86 4.83 -17.30
C MET A 1 -3.78 6.34 -17.08
N ASP A 2 -4.35 7.17 -17.94
CA ASP A 2 -4.24 8.64 -17.86
C ASP A 2 -4.78 9.22 -16.55
N ALA A 3 -5.92 8.76 -16.09
CA ALA A 3 -6.49 9.20 -14.81
C ALA A 3 -5.54 8.97 -13.62
N VAL A 4 -4.86 7.80 -13.57
CA VAL A 4 -3.86 7.50 -12.52
C VAL A 4 -2.67 8.46 -12.59
N VAL A 5 -2.18 8.75 -13.80
CA VAL A 5 -1.10 9.70 -13.98
C VAL A 5 -1.52 11.10 -13.54
N THR A 6 -2.75 11.51 -13.84
CA THR A 6 -3.26 12.86 -13.55
C THR A 6 -3.25 13.17 -12.06
N TYR A 7 -3.80 12.33 -11.17
CA TYR A 7 -3.79 12.63 -9.73
C TYR A 7 -2.41 12.41 -9.10
N ARG A 8 -1.63 11.45 -9.59
CA ARG A 8 -0.28 11.17 -9.05
C ARG A 8 0.76 12.25 -9.36
N THR A 9 0.49 13.15 -10.30
CA THR A 9 1.33 14.33 -10.56
C THR A 9 0.97 15.53 -9.70
N ARG A 10 -0.07 15.47 -8.88
CA ARG A 10 -0.43 16.55 -7.96
C ARG A 10 0.54 16.62 -6.78
N PRO A 11 1.02 17.80 -6.38
CA PRO A 11 2.01 17.97 -5.30
C PRO A 11 1.61 17.31 -3.99
N ASN A 12 0.34 17.43 -3.58
CA ASN A 12 -0.17 16.84 -2.34
C ASN A 12 -0.19 15.31 -2.35
N VAL A 13 -0.22 14.69 -3.54
CA VAL A 13 -0.19 13.25 -3.71
C VAL A 13 1.25 12.76 -3.83
N TYR A 14 2.03 13.29 -4.79
CA TYR A 14 3.35 12.74 -5.07
C TYR A 14 4.36 12.95 -3.93
N ARG A 15 4.21 13.99 -3.11
CA ARG A 15 5.12 14.25 -1.98
C ARG A 15 5.30 13.06 -1.01
N TRP A 16 4.32 12.16 -0.99
CA TRP A 16 4.34 10.98 -0.12
C TRP A 16 4.57 9.66 -0.87
N LEU A 17 4.88 9.74 -2.16
CA LEU A 17 5.13 8.57 -2.98
C LEU A 17 6.64 8.35 -3.15
N SER A 18 7.06 7.09 -3.08
CA SER A 18 8.47 6.67 -3.20
C SER A 18 9.14 7.00 -4.55
N HIS A 19 8.45 7.68 -5.45
CA HIS A 19 8.98 8.00 -6.79
C HIS A 19 9.13 9.50 -7.07
N GLY A 20 8.88 10.38 -6.06
CA GLY A 20 8.98 11.83 -6.25
C GLY A 20 8.15 12.36 -7.44
N GLY A 21 8.33 13.59 -7.83
CA GLY A 21 7.63 14.23 -8.94
C GLY A 21 8.06 13.73 -10.33
N LEU A 22 7.90 12.45 -10.63
CA LEU A 22 8.17 11.89 -11.95
C LEU A 22 7.32 12.57 -13.02
N ALA A 23 7.91 12.84 -14.19
CA ALA A 23 7.17 13.30 -15.35
C ALA A 23 6.11 12.26 -15.78
N SER A 24 5.01 12.74 -16.36
CA SER A 24 3.88 11.88 -16.78
C SER A 24 4.31 10.69 -17.66
N ALA A 25 5.30 10.88 -18.54
CA ALA A 25 5.82 9.81 -19.39
C ALA A 25 6.51 8.70 -18.57
N GLN A 26 7.30 9.06 -17.57
CA GLN A 26 7.98 8.13 -16.67
C GLN A 26 6.98 7.37 -15.78
N LEU A 27 5.92 8.06 -15.33
CA LEU A 27 4.83 7.41 -14.60
C LEU A 27 4.09 6.38 -15.47
N ARG A 28 3.76 6.73 -16.72
CA ARG A 28 3.13 5.78 -17.66
C ARG A 28 3.98 4.53 -17.85
N GLU A 29 5.28 4.70 -18.10
CA GLU A 29 6.20 3.58 -18.26
C GLU A 29 6.28 2.70 -16.99
N LYS A 30 6.34 3.33 -15.80
CA LYS A 30 6.34 2.62 -14.52
C LYS A 30 5.06 1.81 -14.33
N PHE A 31 3.90 2.39 -14.64
CA PHE A 31 2.62 1.69 -14.55
C PHE A 31 2.47 0.59 -15.60
N GLN A 32 2.95 0.81 -16.84
CA GLN A 32 2.92 -0.22 -17.86
C GLN A 32 3.74 -1.43 -17.45
N ARG A 33 4.97 -1.23 -16.96
CA ARG A 33 5.79 -2.32 -16.41
C ARG A 33 5.10 -3.06 -15.24
N ARG A 34 4.30 -2.36 -14.44
CA ARG A 34 3.52 -3.00 -13.36
C ARG A 34 2.38 -3.84 -13.94
N VAL A 35 1.62 -3.33 -14.92
CA VAL A 35 0.60 -4.08 -15.65
C VAL A 35 1.17 -5.34 -16.29
N ASP A 36 2.32 -5.23 -16.95
CA ASP A 36 3.00 -6.35 -17.61
C ASP A 36 3.37 -7.46 -16.60
N ARG A 37 3.79 -7.09 -15.38
CA ARG A 37 4.04 -8.07 -14.29
C ARG A 37 2.74 -8.76 -13.83
N MET A 38 1.63 -8.04 -13.82
CA MET A 38 0.33 -8.58 -13.38
C MET A 38 -0.32 -9.51 -14.41
N THR A 39 0.11 -9.47 -15.67
CA THR A 39 -0.36 -10.39 -16.73
C THR A 39 0.31 -11.76 -16.68
N LYS A 40 1.32 -11.94 -15.82
CA LYS A 40 1.92 -13.24 -15.57
C LYS A 40 0.92 -14.24 -14.96
N PRO A 41 1.14 -15.57 -15.08
CA PRO A 41 0.35 -16.57 -14.38
C PRO A 41 0.22 -16.30 -12.88
N SER A 42 -0.88 -16.71 -12.28
CA SER A 42 -1.21 -16.35 -10.87
C SER A 42 -0.20 -16.86 -9.84
N ASP A 43 0.41 -18.01 -10.10
CA ASP A 43 1.44 -18.64 -9.28
C ASP A 43 2.79 -17.91 -9.32
N GLU A 44 3.04 -17.14 -10.38
CA GLU A 44 4.23 -16.30 -10.52
C GLU A 44 4.02 -14.85 -10.04
N ARG A 45 2.78 -14.47 -9.68
CA ARG A 45 2.48 -13.10 -9.27
C ARG A 45 2.85 -12.85 -7.82
N SER A 46 3.79 -11.95 -7.62
CA SER A 46 4.13 -11.42 -6.29
C SER A 46 3.49 -10.07 -5.98
N GLU A 47 2.71 -9.51 -6.89
CA GLU A 47 2.04 -8.21 -6.75
C GLU A 47 0.58 -8.29 -7.18
N VAL A 48 -0.28 -7.58 -6.46
CA VAL A 48 -1.69 -7.33 -6.80
C VAL A 48 -1.91 -5.82 -6.83
N GLN A 49 -2.61 -5.34 -7.86
CA GLN A 49 -2.89 -3.91 -8.04
C GLN A 49 -4.34 -3.69 -8.43
N PHE A 50 -4.95 -2.68 -7.84
CA PHE A 50 -6.31 -2.24 -8.11
C PHE A 50 -6.34 -0.76 -8.45
N VAL A 51 -7.38 -0.37 -9.16
CA VAL A 51 -7.79 1.01 -9.37
C VAL A 51 -8.97 1.29 -8.45
N VAL A 52 -8.97 2.43 -7.79
CA VAL A 52 -10.09 2.89 -6.96
C VAL A 52 -10.95 3.81 -7.81
N GLU A 53 -12.20 3.43 -7.99
CA GLU A 53 -13.18 4.19 -8.77
C GLU A 53 -14.34 4.64 -7.90
N ARG A 54 -14.83 5.84 -8.14
CA ARG A 54 -16.04 6.40 -7.54
C ARG A 54 -16.84 7.11 -8.62
N GLU A 55 -18.10 6.72 -8.80
CA GLU A 55 -19.01 7.34 -9.76
C GLU A 55 -18.45 7.43 -11.19
N GLY A 56 -17.78 6.37 -11.66
CA GLY A 56 -17.14 6.32 -12.96
C GLY A 56 -15.81 7.07 -13.09
N HIS A 57 -15.29 7.64 -11.99
CA HIS A 57 -14.03 8.37 -11.99
C HIS A 57 -12.96 7.64 -11.17
N VAL A 58 -11.77 7.51 -11.75
CA VAL A 58 -10.62 6.97 -11.03
C VAL A 58 -10.11 8.01 -10.05
N ILE A 59 -10.20 7.67 -8.76
CA ILE A 59 -9.81 8.51 -7.63
C ILE A 59 -8.58 8.00 -6.88
N GLY A 60 -8.02 6.87 -7.29
CA GLY A 60 -6.86 6.29 -6.63
C GLY A 60 -6.40 5.00 -7.25
N ASP A 61 -5.33 4.47 -6.69
CA ASP A 61 -4.87 3.11 -6.91
C ASP A 61 -4.29 2.53 -5.62
N CYS A 62 -4.39 1.23 -5.47
CA CYS A 62 -3.90 0.51 -4.30
C CYS A 62 -3.47 -0.91 -4.70
N GLY A 63 -2.74 -1.56 -3.83
CA GLY A 63 -2.30 -2.92 -4.07
C GLY A 63 -1.40 -3.44 -2.97
N PHE A 64 -0.85 -4.62 -3.16
CA PHE A 64 0.16 -5.17 -2.27
C PHE A 64 1.16 -6.04 -3.04
N ALA A 65 2.37 -6.09 -2.49
CA ALA A 65 3.37 -7.07 -2.87
C ALA A 65 3.40 -8.19 -1.83
N ILE A 66 3.58 -9.44 -2.30
CA ILE A 66 3.69 -10.60 -1.44
C ILE A 66 5.15 -11.01 -1.34
N THR A 67 5.61 -11.22 -0.12
CA THR A 67 6.93 -11.74 0.18
C THR A 67 6.80 -12.92 1.15
N ARG A 68 7.79 -13.82 1.15
CA ARG A 68 7.86 -14.87 2.16
C ARG A 68 8.32 -14.30 3.51
N ALA A 69 7.78 -14.82 4.58
CA ALA A 69 8.28 -14.52 5.91
C ALA A 69 9.73 -15.00 6.04
N TRP A 70 10.52 -14.28 6.82
CA TRP A 70 11.87 -14.70 7.15
C TRP A 70 11.86 -15.99 7.95
N THR A 71 12.69 -16.96 7.57
CA THR A 71 12.83 -18.24 8.25
C THR A 71 14.29 -18.45 8.69
N LYS A 72 14.49 -19.20 9.76
CA LYS A 72 15.82 -19.49 10.29
C LYS A 72 16.59 -20.49 9.41
N ASP A 73 15.87 -21.40 8.79
CA ASP A 73 16.34 -22.42 7.88
C ASP A 73 15.70 -22.17 6.50
N ASP A 74 16.36 -22.56 5.44
CA ASP A 74 15.86 -22.42 4.07
C ASP A 74 14.64 -23.31 3.77
N ALA A 75 13.95 -23.79 4.81
CA ALA A 75 12.76 -24.60 4.67
C ALA A 75 11.65 -23.82 3.96
N PRO A 76 10.97 -24.41 3.00
CA PRO A 76 9.80 -23.80 2.39
C PRO A 76 8.76 -23.47 3.47
N THR A 77 8.39 -22.20 3.57
CA THR A 77 7.30 -21.78 4.47
C THR A 77 6.13 -21.29 3.64
N PRO A 78 4.89 -21.68 3.97
CA PRO A 78 3.70 -21.11 3.38
C PRO A 78 3.41 -19.70 3.93
N HIS A 79 4.13 -19.26 4.98
CA HIS A 79 3.85 -17.99 5.62
C HIS A 79 4.26 -16.80 4.75
N LEU A 80 3.25 -16.04 4.33
CA LEU A 80 3.40 -14.88 3.46
C LEU A 80 3.12 -13.58 4.22
N VAL A 81 3.78 -12.52 3.78
CA VAL A 81 3.57 -11.16 4.23
C VAL A 81 3.10 -10.33 3.04
N ALA A 82 1.96 -9.66 3.18
CA ALA A 82 1.47 -8.70 2.20
C ALA A 82 1.90 -7.29 2.60
N ARG A 83 2.69 -6.62 1.75
CA ARG A 83 3.09 -5.22 1.93
C ARG A 83 2.20 -4.34 1.09
N ILE A 84 1.27 -3.64 1.73
CA ILE A 84 0.26 -2.81 1.06
C ILE A 84 0.82 -1.45 0.67
N HIS A 85 0.23 -0.89 -0.38
CA HIS A 85 0.45 0.48 -0.82
C HIS A 85 -0.85 1.05 -1.39
N TYR A 86 -1.06 2.34 -1.22
CA TYR A 86 -2.21 3.06 -1.77
C TYR A 86 -1.87 4.53 -2.01
N ALA A 87 -2.52 5.10 -2.99
CA ALA A 87 -2.49 6.52 -3.27
C ALA A 87 -3.89 6.96 -3.72
N LEU A 88 -4.40 8.01 -3.12
CA LEU A 88 -5.71 8.57 -3.44
C LEU A 88 -5.55 10.01 -3.92
N ASP A 89 -6.46 10.44 -4.76
CA ASP A 89 -6.60 11.83 -5.14
C ASP A 89 -6.84 12.69 -3.89
N ASP A 90 -6.14 13.80 -3.76
CA ASP A 90 -6.29 14.73 -2.63
C ASP A 90 -7.69 15.37 -2.58
N ALA A 91 -8.41 15.43 -3.71
CA ALA A 91 -9.79 15.89 -3.79
C ALA A 91 -10.78 15.05 -2.94
N VAL A 92 -10.43 13.81 -2.61
CA VAL A 92 -11.26 12.92 -1.77
C VAL A 92 -10.75 12.80 -0.34
N ALA A 93 -9.83 13.64 0.07
CA ALA A 93 -9.28 13.62 1.43
C ALA A 93 -10.36 13.95 2.49
N GLY A 94 -10.25 13.32 3.66
CA GLY A 94 -11.17 13.57 4.78
C GLY A 94 -12.56 12.91 4.68
N GLN A 95 -12.87 12.21 3.58
CA GLN A 95 -14.18 11.58 3.33
C GLN A 95 -14.29 10.12 3.80
N GLY A 96 -13.29 9.59 4.50
CA GLY A 96 -13.26 8.19 4.96
C GLY A 96 -12.80 7.17 3.90
N ILE A 97 -12.71 7.56 2.64
CA ILE A 97 -12.38 6.69 1.50
C ILE A 97 -11.05 5.95 1.72
N GLY A 98 -10.03 6.61 2.28
CA GLY A 98 -8.75 5.96 2.58
C GLY A 98 -8.90 4.77 3.54
N THR A 99 -9.75 4.89 4.54
CA THR A 99 -10.02 3.79 5.50
C THR A 99 -10.77 2.64 4.81
N GLU A 100 -11.76 2.95 3.97
CA GLU A 100 -12.52 1.97 3.20
C GLU A 100 -11.61 1.20 2.23
N VAL A 101 -10.79 1.91 1.46
CA VAL A 101 -9.84 1.31 0.52
C VAL A 101 -8.84 0.39 1.21
N VAL A 102 -8.26 0.84 2.33
CA VAL A 102 -7.28 0.01 3.06
C VAL A 102 -7.96 -1.19 3.71
N ARG A 103 -9.20 -1.06 4.21
CA ARG A 103 -10.00 -2.18 4.73
C ARG A 103 -10.19 -3.24 3.64
N ALA A 104 -10.71 -2.86 2.47
CA ALA A 104 -10.93 -3.78 1.36
C ALA A 104 -9.63 -4.46 0.90
N LEU A 105 -8.52 -3.72 0.92
CA LEU A 105 -7.21 -4.24 0.56
C LEU A 105 -6.70 -5.28 1.57
N VAL A 106 -6.93 -5.05 2.87
CA VAL A 106 -6.60 -5.98 3.95
C VAL A 106 -7.46 -7.24 3.88
N ASP A 107 -8.78 -7.09 3.65
CA ASP A 107 -9.70 -8.21 3.46
C ASP A 107 -9.25 -9.09 2.29
N HIS A 108 -8.88 -8.46 1.17
CA HIS A 108 -8.38 -9.19 0.02
C HIS A 108 -7.03 -9.89 0.31
N ALA A 109 -6.11 -9.23 0.99
CA ALA A 109 -4.83 -9.83 1.36
C ALA A 109 -5.03 -11.05 2.27
N PHE A 110 -5.91 -10.95 3.27
CA PHE A 110 -6.22 -12.06 4.17
C PHE A 110 -7.17 -13.11 3.57
N SER A 111 -7.80 -12.88 2.44
CA SER A 111 -8.48 -13.95 1.69
C SER A 111 -7.49 -14.96 1.09
N LEU A 112 -6.22 -14.60 0.94
CA LEU A 112 -5.15 -15.53 0.55
C LEU A 112 -4.74 -16.37 1.77
N PRO A 113 -4.83 -17.70 1.73
CA PRO A 113 -4.73 -18.54 2.93
C PRO A 113 -3.40 -18.42 3.67
N ASP A 114 -2.30 -18.25 2.93
CA ASP A 114 -0.96 -18.24 3.49
C ASP A 114 -0.48 -16.85 3.99
N VAL A 115 -1.26 -15.79 3.73
CA VAL A 115 -0.94 -14.46 4.24
C VAL A 115 -1.31 -14.39 5.72
N HIS A 116 -0.33 -14.29 6.60
CA HIS A 116 -0.54 -14.18 8.03
C HIS A 116 -0.34 -12.77 8.57
N ARG A 117 0.24 -11.88 7.76
CA ARG A 117 0.62 -10.52 8.17
C ARG A 117 0.46 -9.53 7.02
N VAL A 118 -0.11 -8.37 7.31
CA VAL A 118 -0.14 -7.21 6.41
C VAL A 118 0.77 -6.12 6.99
N GLN A 119 1.58 -5.49 6.13
CA GLN A 119 2.50 -4.41 6.50
C GLN A 119 2.31 -3.19 5.60
N ALA A 120 2.63 -2.01 6.14
CA ALA A 120 2.69 -0.76 5.39
C ALA A 120 3.88 0.08 5.86
N ASP A 121 4.69 0.55 4.92
CA ASP A 121 5.73 1.55 5.17
C ASP A 121 5.15 2.94 4.91
N VAL A 122 5.35 3.86 5.84
CA VAL A 122 4.78 5.20 5.79
C VAL A 122 5.85 6.21 6.17
N PHE A 123 6.09 7.22 5.35
CA PHE A 123 6.91 8.35 5.77
C PHE A 123 6.29 8.98 7.02
N ALA A 124 7.09 9.22 8.07
CA ALA A 124 6.61 9.68 9.38
C ALA A 124 5.81 10.99 9.30
N GLY A 125 6.13 11.86 8.35
CA GLY A 125 5.40 13.10 8.07
C GLY A 125 4.02 12.89 7.42
N ASN A 126 3.70 11.69 6.91
CA ASN A 126 2.39 11.37 6.33
C ASN A 126 1.39 10.93 7.42
N VAL A 127 1.05 11.88 8.29
CA VAL A 127 0.13 11.68 9.43
C VAL A 127 -1.24 11.13 8.98
N ALA A 128 -1.70 11.52 7.79
CA ALA A 128 -2.99 11.06 7.26
C ALA A 128 -2.99 9.54 7.01
N SER A 129 -1.92 9.02 6.41
CA SER A 129 -1.76 7.57 6.19
C SER A 129 -1.64 6.82 7.52
N GLY A 130 -0.84 7.33 8.47
CA GLY A 130 -0.73 6.73 9.81
C GLY A 130 -2.09 6.60 10.50
N ARG A 131 -2.91 7.66 10.49
CA ARG A 131 -4.26 7.65 11.08
C ARG A 131 -5.21 6.65 10.42
N VAL A 132 -5.10 6.44 9.11
CA VAL A 132 -5.89 5.42 8.40
C VAL A 132 -5.54 4.03 8.92
N LEU A 133 -4.25 3.73 9.04
CA LEU A 133 -3.75 2.44 9.52
C LEU A 133 -4.14 2.21 10.99
N GLU A 134 -3.96 3.21 11.86
CA GLU A 134 -4.32 3.13 13.27
C GLU A 134 -5.83 2.90 13.49
N LYS A 135 -6.70 3.54 12.69
CA LYS A 135 -8.16 3.27 12.71
C LYS A 135 -8.49 1.81 12.39
N LEU A 136 -7.68 1.15 11.58
CA LEU A 136 -7.81 -0.26 11.22
C LEU A 136 -6.97 -1.18 12.12
N ARG A 137 -6.55 -0.68 13.30
CA ARG A 137 -5.81 -1.41 14.33
C ARG A 137 -4.41 -1.90 13.90
N PHE A 138 -3.84 -1.32 12.85
CA PHE A 138 -2.43 -1.54 12.61
C PHE A 138 -1.61 -0.99 13.78
N ARG A 139 -0.64 -1.76 14.24
CA ARG A 139 0.34 -1.30 15.25
C ARG A 139 1.54 -0.70 14.55
N ARG A 140 2.00 0.43 15.04
CA ARG A 140 3.32 0.94 14.65
C ARG A 140 4.39 0.11 15.36
N GLU A 141 5.12 -0.69 14.61
CA GLU A 141 6.14 -1.60 15.13
C GLU A 141 7.56 -1.07 14.95
N GLY A 142 7.75 -0.07 14.09
CA GLY A 142 9.04 0.56 13.88
C GLY A 142 8.94 2.05 13.61
N TYR A 143 9.99 2.78 14.03
CA TYR A 143 10.29 4.14 13.64
C TYR A 143 11.74 4.19 13.24
N PHE A 144 12.02 4.61 12.04
CA PHE A 144 13.33 4.56 11.41
C PHE A 144 13.75 5.99 11.07
N VAL A 145 14.86 6.42 11.68
CA VAL A 145 15.41 7.76 11.46
C VAL A 145 16.16 7.77 10.13
N ASP A 146 15.93 8.80 9.32
CA ASP A 146 16.61 8.99 8.02
C ASP A 146 16.51 7.80 7.06
N ASP A 147 15.41 7.04 7.10
CA ASP A 147 15.21 5.81 6.32
C ASP A 147 14.71 6.06 4.89
N GLY A 148 14.20 7.26 4.63
CA GLY A 148 13.69 7.64 3.30
C GLY A 148 14.31 8.92 2.78
N VAL A 149 14.06 9.20 1.50
CA VAL A 149 14.45 10.46 0.87
C VAL A 149 13.26 11.05 0.14
N ILE A 150 12.94 12.31 0.43
CA ILE A 150 11.94 13.12 -0.29
C ILE A 150 12.62 14.41 -0.74
N ASP A 151 12.56 14.69 -2.04
CA ASP A 151 13.15 15.91 -2.66
C ASP A 151 14.61 16.13 -2.26
N GLY A 152 15.38 15.04 -2.13
CA GLY A 152 16.81 15.07 -1.79
C GLY A 152 17.11 15.22 -0.29
N ALA A 153 16.11 15.33 0.58
CA ALA A 153 16.27 15.37 2.03
C ALA A 153 15.93 14.02 2.67
N PHE A 154 16.71 13.62 3.67
CA PHE A 154 16.38 12.47 4.48
C PHE A 154 15.12 12.70 5.31
N VAL A 155 14.30 11.69 5.43
CA VAL A 155 13.06 11.70 6.21
C VAL A 155 12.88 10.40 6.95
N ASP A 156 12.23 10.48 8.10
CA ASP A 156 11.93 9.31 8.90
C ASP A 156 10.78 8.49 8.30
N ALA A 157 10.78 7.19 8.59
CA ALA A 157 9.72 6.28 8.19
C ALA A 157 9.18 5.47 9.37
N CYS A 158 7.96 4.99 9.23
CA CYS A 158 7.29 4.10 10.19
C CYS A 158 6.89 2.80 9.50
N LEU A 159 7.04 1.70 10.22
CA LEU A 159 6.48 0.41 9.82
C LEU A 159 5.21 0.16 10.65
N TYR A 160 4.11 -0.04 9.96
CA TYR A 160 2.85 -0.47 10.53
C TYR A 160 2.54 -1.92 10.15
N SER A 161 1.91 -2.66 11.05
CA SER A 161 1.61 -4.08 10.84
C SER A 161 0.32 -4.51 11.49
N LEU A 162 -0.33 -5.50 10.86
CA LEU A 162 -1.54 -6.14 11.33
C LEU A 162 -1.44 -7.65 11.10
N LEU A 163 -1.81 -8.46 12.09
CA LEU A 163 -1.80 -9.91 11.97
C LEU A 163 -3.20 -10.42 11.61
N ARG A 164 -3.27 -11.52 10.85
CA ARG A 164 -4.54 -12.18 10.50
C ARG A 164 -5.42 -12.42 11.74
N ARG A 165 -4.85 -12.99 12.81
CA ARG A 165 -5.58 -13.29 14.06
C ARG A 165 -6.20 -12.05 14.72
N GLU A 166 -5.62 -10.87 14.49
CA GLU A 166 -6.13 -9.60 15.03
C GLU A 166 -7.24 -9.03 14.17
N TRP A 167 -7.17 -9.26 12.84
CA TRP A 167 -8.20 -8.88 11.89
C TRP A 167 -9.46 -9.73 12.03
N GLU A 168 -9.31 -11.04 12.21
CA GLU A 168 -10.40 -12.01 12.34
C GLU A 168 -11.00 -12.04 13.76
N ALA A 169 -10.46 -11.30 14.73
CA ALA A 169 -10.96 -11.25 16.08
C ALA A 169 -12.40 -10.65 16.13
N PRO A 170 -13.31 -11.20 16.99
CA PRO A 170 -14.72 -10.79 17.06
C PRO A 170 -14.94 -9.29 17.31
N ASP A 171 -14.01 -8.63 17.98
CA ASP A 171 -14.07 -7.20 18.32
C ASP A 171 -13.50 -6.29 17.21
N HIS A 172 -13.22 -6.82 16.02
CA HIS A 172 -12.75 -5.97 14.93
C HIS A 172 -13.92 -5.13 14.41
N PRO A 173 -13.82 -3.77 14.40
CA PRO A 173 -14.90 -2.91 13.91
C PRO A 173 -15.16 -3.17 12.42
N ALA A 174 -16.43 -3.41 12.10
CA ALA A 174 -16.91 -3.63 10.73
C ALA A 174 -16.70 -2.38 9.83
#